data_df0863c8ade27fab3bcd9485c1074c9c
#
_entry.id   df0863c8ade27fab3bcd9485c1074c9c
#
_cell.length_a   1.000
_cell.length_b   1.000
_cell.length_c   1.000
_cell.angle_alpha   90.00
_cell.angle_beta   90.00
_cell.angle_gamma   90.00
#
_symmetry.space_group_name_H-M   'P 1'
#
loop_
_entity.id
_entity.type
_entity.pdbx_description
1 polymer ?
#
loop_
_entity_poly.entity_id
_entity_poly.type
_entity_poly.pdbx_seq_one_letter_code
_entity_poly.pdbx_strand_id
1 'polypeptide(L)'
;MPRRDLATRPTTNRHSLRFVTAQAPPSLRLIADRVAVRLDEVLTPELERWAALDPDLRDPMAEIRRLVLSGGKRLRPAFCTWGHAAVGGDPEAQIVTDAGAAFELMHAFALFHDDVMDDAASRRGQPTTHTVWGRRHAELGWTGESRRFGEGVAILIGDLAFVYADQMLANANQTAWKIWNELRIELNVGQVLDILGSVSGVRDVAQAERICRYKSGKYTIERPLHLGAALADPDRFEIMGPVLSAYGLPLGDAFQMRDDVMGAFGDSTTTGKPVGGDLREGKPTPLLARALAAASAAQGQVLANVGRADLSDVEVADIQQAIVDTGALA
;
A
#
# COMPACT_ATOMS: atom_id res chain seq x y z
N MET A 1 -33.50 -2.87 -53.94
CA MET A 1 -33.56 -2.91 -52.49
C MET A 1 -32.25 -2.39 -51.92
N PRO A 2 -32.23 -1.24 -51.26
CA PRO A 2 -30.99 -0.66 -50.74
C PRO A 2 -30.60 -1.28 -49.39
N ARG A 3 -29.30 -1.50 -49.21
CA ARG A 3 -28.68 -1.96 -47.98
C ARG A 3 -28.83 -0.88 -46.88
N ARG A 4 -29.36 -1.27 -45.74
CA ARG A 4 -29.39 -0.42 -44.53
C ARG A 4 -27.99 -0.29 -43.97
N ASP A 5 -27.47 0.92 -43.94
CA ASP A 5 -26.28 1.32 -43.18
C ASP A 5 -26.52 1.08 -41.70
N LEU A 6 -25.67 0.26 -41.08
CA LEU A 6 -25.54 0.15 -39.63
C LEU A 6 -24.82 1.41 -39.13
N ALA A 7 -25.61 2.35 -38.65
CA ALA A 7 -25.10 3.53 -37.97
C ALA A 7 -24.25 3.10 -36.76
N THR A 8 -22.99 3.48 -36.83
CA THR A 8 -22.03 3.44 -35.69
C THR A 8 -22.62 4.24 -34.54
N ARG A 9 -22.94 3.56 -33.43
CA ARG A 9 -23.28 4.22 -32.16
C ARG A 9 -22.09 5.08 -31.72
N PRO A 10 -22.33 6.34 -31.30
CA PRO A 10 -21.27 7.16 -30.76
C PRO A 10 -20.77 6.52 -29.45
N THR A 11 -19.46 6.38 -29.32
CA THR A 11 -18.76 5.98 -28.09
C THR A 11 -19.08 7.00 -27.00
N THR A 12 -19.98 6.64 -26.11
CA THR A 12 -20.40 7.45 -24.98
C THR A 12 -19.25 7.63 -23.99
N ASN A 13 -18.97 8.87 -23.78
CA ASN A 13 -18.41 9.56 -22.62
C ASN A 13 -17.91 8.65 -21.49
N ARG A 14 -16.60 8.29 -21.50
CA ARG A 14 -15.91 7.74 -20.36
C ARG A 14 -15.95 8.79 -19.26
N HIS A 15 -16.59 8.50 -18.15
CA HIS A 15 -16.45 9.27 -16.90
C HIS A 15 -15.02 9.08 -16.37
N SER A 16 -14.06 9.75 -16.96
CA SER A 16 -12.73 9.86 -16.40
C SER A 16 -12.81 10.84 -15.23
N LEU A 17 -12.74 10.32 -14.00
CA LEU A 17 -12.52 11.16 -12.84
C LEU A 17 -11.18 11.89 -13.04
N ARG A 18 -11.23 13.21 -13.27
CA ARG A 18 -10.02 14.03 -13.35
C ARG A 18 -9.47 14.24 -11.96
N PHE A 19 -8.40 13.53 -11.63
CA PHE A 19 -7.66 13.75 -10.38
C PHE A 19 -6.76 14.99 -10.56
N VAL A 20 -6.98 16.01 -9.72
CA VAL A 20 -6.09 17.18 -9.68
C VAL A 20 -4.79 16.75 -9.00
N THR A 21 -3.69 16.77 -9.74
CA THR A 21 -2.35 16.58 -9.17
C THR A 21 -1.87 17.88 -8.57
N ALA A 22 -2.06 18.08 -7.27
CA ALA A 22 -1.42 19.15 -6.54
C ALA A 22 0.09 18.88 -6.41
N GLN A 23 0.93 19.93 -6.50
CA GLN A 23 2.35 19.78 -6.19
C GLN A 23 2.52 19.46 -4.69
N ALA A 24 3.43 18.52 -4.39
CA ALA A 24 3.76 18.18 -3.01
C ALA A 24 4.31 19.42 -2.26
N PRO A 25 3.90 19.65 -1.00
CA PRO A 25 4.46 20.73 -0.18
C PRO A 25 5.99 20.65 -0.10
N PRO A 26 6.71 21.78 -0.03
CA PRO A 26 8.18 21.75 0.09
C PRO A 26 8.67 20.92 1.28
N SER A 27 7.99 20.99 2.43
CA SER A 27 8.31 20.20 3.62
C SER A 27 8.27 18.69 3.36
N LEU A 28 7.31 18.21 2.57
CA LEU A 28 7.22 16.79 2.21
C LEU A 28 8.43 16.33 1.39
N ARG A 29 8.91 17.17 0.46
CA ARG A 29 10.11 16.85 -0.34
C ARG A 29 11.35 16.79 0.53
N LEU A 30 11.56 17.79 1.41
CA LEU A 30 12.70 17.82 2.32
C LEU A 30 12.75 16.58 3.23
N ILE A 31 11.60 16.15 3.77
CA ILE A 31 11.51 14.92 4.57
C ILE A 31 11.83 13.70 3.71
N ALA A 32 11.27 13.63 2.50
CA ALA A 32 11.50 12.52 1.59
C ALA A 32 12.98 12.35 1.23
N ASP A 33 13.67 13.46 0.93
CA ASP A 33 15.09 13.48 0.57
C ASP A 33 15.95 13.02 1.75
N ARG A 34 15.72 13.54 2.98
CA ARG A 34 16.45 13.13 4.19
C ARG A 34 16.30 11.64 4.47
N VAL A 35 15.07 11.13 4.38
CA VAL A 35 14.80 9.70 4.60
C VAL A 35 15.46 8.83 3.51
N ALA A 36 15.47 9.28 2.26
CA ALA A 36 16.13 8.55 1.18
C ALA A 36 17.65 8.47 1.41
N VAL A 37 18.30 9.58 1.80
CA VAL A 37 19.72 9.60 2.17
C VAL A 37 19.98 8.64 3.33
N ARG A 38 19.16 8.70 4.38
CA ARG A 38 19.31 7.83 5.54
C ARG A 38 19.17 6.34 5.23
N LEU A 39 18.20 5.98 4.40
CA LEU A 39 18.04 4.60 3.93
C LEU A 39 19.26 4.11 3.15
N ASP A 40 19.83 4.95 2.31
CA ASP A 40 21.02 4.60 1.53
C ASP A 40 22.26 4.44 2.41
N GLU A 41 22.44 5.33 3.40
CA GLU A 41 23.52 5.23 4.39
C GLU A 41 23.50 3.94 5.20
N VAL A 42 22.32 3.40 5.49
CA VAL A 42 22.17 2.17 6.27
C VAL A 42 22.26 0.93 5.38
N LEU A 43 21.57 0.93 4.24
CA LEU A 43 21.44 -0.27 3.43
C LEU A 43 22.65 -0.55 2.54
N THR A 44 23.41 0.47 2.12
CA THR A 44 24.59 0.26 1.28
C THR A 44 25.69 -0.52 2.01
N PRO A 45 26.10 -0.17 3.26
CA PRO A 45 27.07 -0.96 4.01
C PRO A 45 26.57 -2.38 4.34
N GLU A 46 25.27 -2.56 4.61
CA GLU A 46 24.69 -3.88 4.86
C GLU A 46 24.75 -4.77 3.61
N LEU A 47 24.43 -4.22 2.43
CA LEU A 47 24.57 -4.93 1.17
C LEU A 47 26.03 -5.38 0.94
N GLU A 48 26.99 -4.49 1.14
CA GLU A 48 28.40 -4.79 0.98
C GLU A 48 28.88 -5.86 1.98
N ARG A 49 28.46 -5.76 3.23
CA ARG A 49 28.76 -6.74 4.30
C ARG A 49 28.30 -8.15 3.92
N TRP A 50 27.06 -8.29 3.50
CA TRP A 50 26.48 -9.59 3.18
C TRP A 50 27.00 -10.14 1.85
N ALA A 51 27.23 -9.29 0.85
CA ALA A 51 27.85 -9.69 -0.41
C ALA A 51 29.33 -10.12 -0.25
N ALA A 52 30.01 -9.61 0.77
CA ALA A 52 31.38 -10.04 1.12
C ALA A 52 31.38 -11.40 1.83
N LEU A 53 30.32 -11.74 2.58
CA LEU A 53 30.16 -13.04 3.20
C LEU A 53 29.87 -14.12 2.14
N ASP A 54 28.90 -13.86 1.26
CA ASP A 54 28.52 -14.72 0.15
C ASP A 54 27.99 -13.87 -1.02
N PRO A 55 28.59 -13.98 -2.23
CA PRO A 55 28.15 -13.21 -3.41
C PRO A 55 26.67 -13.42 -3.78
N ASP A 56 26.08 -14.56 -3.46
CA ASP A 56 24.66 -14.87 -3.75
C ASP A 56 23.70 -14.00 -2.91
N LEU A 57 24.18 -13.43 -1.80
CA LEU A 57 23.40 -12.52 -0.96
C LEU A 57 23.30 -11.09 -1.52
N ARG A 58 24.12 -10.74 -2.52
CA ARG A 58 24.12 -9.40 -3.10
C ARG A 58 22.74 -9.00 -3.65
N ASP A 59 22.16 -9.83 -4.49
CA ASP A 59 20.91 -9.52 -5.19
C ASP A 59 19.71 -9.44 -4.24
N PRO A 60 19.51 -10.38 -3.28
CA PRO A 60 18.46 -10.25 -2.27
C PRO A 60 18.56 -8.95 -1.46
N MET A 61 19.77 -8.58 -1.03
CA MET A 61 19.98 -7.35 -0.26
C MET A 61 19.77 -6.09 -1.11
N ALA A 62 20.21 -6.11 -2.38
CA ALA A 62 20.00 -5.03 -3.32
C ALA A 62 18.51 -4.78 -3.59
N GLU A 63 17.66 -5.80 -3.48
CA GLU A 63 16.23 -5.70 -3.73
C GLU A 63 15.52 -4.82 -2.69
N ILE A 64 15.89 -4.94 -1.39
CA ILE A 64 15.37 -4.07 -0.33
C ILE A 64 15.73 -2.61 -0.66
N ARG A 65 17.01 -2.34 -0.92
CA ARG A 65 17.51 -1.01 -1.27
C ARG A 65 16.81 -0.46 -2.52
N ARG A 66 16.68 -1.27 -3.57
CA ARG A 66 15.99 -0.91 -4.82
C ARG A 66 14.55 -0.47 -4.54
N LEU A 67 13.78 -1.26 -3.77
CA LEU A 67 12.37 -0.95 -3.49
C LEU A 67 12.22 0.33 -2.68
N VAL A 68 12.97 0.48 -1.58
CA VAL A 68 12.83 1.67 -0.71
C VAL A 68 13.36 2.95 -1.37
N LEU A 69 14.33 2.87 -2.29
CA LEU A 69 14.86 4.03 -3.02
C LEU A 69 14.15 4.30 -4.36
N SER A 70 13.21 3.44 -4.79
CA SER A 70 12.46 3.64 -6.05
C SER A 70 11.52 4.85 -6.06
N GLY A 71 11.49 5.62 -4.98
CA GLY A 71 10.64 6.79 -4.82
C GLY A 71 9.33 6.48 -4.08
N GLY A 72 8.43 7.44 -4.09
CA GLY A 72 7.13 7.35 -3.40
C GLY A 72 6.75 8.67 -2.74
N LYS A 73 5.49 8.77 -2.29
CA LYS A 73 4.97 10.00 -1.67
C LYS A 73 5.55 10.28 -0.27
N ARG A 74 6.19 9.28 0.35
CA ARG A 74 6.79 9.35 1.70
C ARG A 74 5.84 9.93 2.77
N LEU A 75 4.57 9.58 2.70
CA LEU A 75 3.55 10.13 3.61
C LEU A 75 3.78 9.68 5.06
N ARG A 76 4.16 8.41 5.28
CA ARG A 76 4.41 7.88 6.65
C ARG A 76 5.56 8.61 7.34
N PRO A 77 6.73 8.78 6.71
CA PRO A 77 7.78 9.64 7.24
C PRO A 77 7.32 11.06 7.52
N ALA A 78 6.53 11.66 6.61
CA ALA A 78 6.05 13.02 6.78
C ALA A 78 5.10 13.16 7.99
N PHE A 79 4.13 12.26 8.13
CA PHE A 79 3.23 12.28 9.29
C PHE A 79 3.99 12.00 10.61
N CYS A 80 5.00 11.15 10.59
CA CYS A 80 5.88 10.95 11.74
C CYS A 80 6.61 12.25 12.12
N THR A 81 7.22 12.92 11.14
CA THR A 81 7.92 14.20 11.36
C THR A 81 6.96 15.29 11.84
N TRP A 82 5.76 15.39 11.28
CA TRP A 82 4.77 16.37 11.71
C TRP A 82 4.19 16.06 13.09
N GLY A 83 3.99 14.80 13.43
CA GLY A 83 3.61 14.39 14.80
C GLY A 83 4.68 14.77 15.82
N HIS A 84 5.96 14.57 15.48
CA HIS A 84 7.12 14.99 16.29
C HIS A 84 7.12 16.49 16.53
N ALA A 85 6.96 17.29 15.46
CA ALA A 85 6.89 18.75 15.54
C ALA A 85 5.66 19.26 16.30
N ALA A 86 4.51 18.57 16.21
CA ALA A 86 3.26 18.99 16.85
C ALA A 86 3.34 19.07 18.38
N VAL A 87 4.27 18.32 18.99
CA VAL A 87 4.53 18.37 20.43
C VAL A 87 5.82 19.14 20.77
N GLY A 88 6.39 19.86 19.79
CA GLY A 88 7.56 20.72 20.00
C GLY A 88 8.91 20.05 19.75
N GLY A 89 8.92 18.85 19.17
CA GLY A 89 10.16 18.19 18.73
C GLY A 89 10.78 18.88 17.52
N ASP A 90 12.10 18.78 17.39
CA ASP A 90 12.83 19.29 16.24
C ASP A 90 12.57 18.39 15.00
N PRO A 91 11.92 18.88 13.93
CA PRO A 91 11.63 18.08 12.75
C PRO A 91 12.88 17.64 11.97
N GLU A 92 14.08 18.16 12.32
CA GLU A 92 15.36 17.78 11.73
C GLU A 92 16.16 16.79 12.59
N ALA A 93 15.65 16.43 13.77
CA ALA A 93 16.32 15.49 14.66
C ALA A 93 16.56 14.12 13.98
N GLN A 94 17.71 13.52 14.26
CA GLN A 94 18.08 12.22 13.69
C GLN A 94 17.06 11.14 14.03
N ILE A 95 16.55 11.14 15.25
CA ILE A 95 15.58 10.11 15.72
C ILE A 95 14.29 10.08 14.90
N VAL A 96 13.77 11.22 14.45
CA VAL A 96 12.57 11.26 13.63
C VAL A 96 12.87 10.92 12.16
N THR A 97 14.09 11.18 11.69
CA THR A 97 14.56 10.73 10.37
C THR A 97 14.73 9.22 10.37
N ASP A 98 15.31 8.63 11.42
CA ASP A 98 15.42 7.18 11.62
C ASP A 98 14.04 6.52 11.67
N ALA A 99 13.10 7.11 12.39
CA ALA A 99 11.72 6.61 12.40
C ALA A 99 11.06 6.69 11.02
N GLY A 100 11.32 7.75 10.26
CA GLY A 100 10.90 7.85 8.85
C GLY A 100 11.44 6.73 7.98
N ALA A 101 12.74 6.40 8.14
CA ALA A 101 13.37 5.27 7.46
C ALA A 101 12.78 3.92 7.92
N ALA A 102 12.49 3.76 9.22
CA ALA A 102 11.81 2.58 9.74
C ALA A 102 10.43 2.36 9.08
N PHE A 103 9.65 3.42 8.90
CA PHE A 103 8.36 3.32 8.20
C PHE A 103 8.49 2.89 6.74
N GLU A 104 9.52 3.32 6.05
CA GLU A 104 9.73 2.93 4.65
C GLU A 104 10.20 1.47 4.54
N LEU A 105 11.05 1.01 5.44
CA LEU A 105 11.46 -0.40 5.53
C LEU A 105 10.28 -1.30 5.92
N MET A 106 9.49 -0.88 6.90
CA MET A 106 8.24 -1.56 7.25
C MET A 106 7.25 -1.62 6.09
N HIS A 107 7.17 -0.55 5.30
CA HIS A 107 6.34 -0.53 4.10
C HIS A 107 6.89 -1.47 3.01
N ALA A 108 8.20 -1.56 2.85
CA ALA A 108 8.82 -2.52 1.92
C ALA A 108 8.51 -3.96 2.32
N PHE A 109 8.65 -4.31 3.62
CA PHE A 109 8.20 -5.59 4.17
C PHE A 109 6.75 -5.90 3.76
N ALA A 110 5.83 -4.97 4.06
CA ALA A 110 4.41 -5.15 3.74
C ALA A 110 4.18 -5.36 2.24
N LEU A 111 4.91 -4.64 1.37
CA LEU A 111 4.78 -4.79 -0.08
C LEU A 111 5.34 -6.11 -0.60
N PHE A 112 6.50 -6.60 -0.10
CA PHE A 112 7.05 -7.89 -0.50
C PHE A 112 6.11 -9.04 -0.15
N HIS A 113 5.52 -9.01 1.04
CA HIS A 113 4.59 -10.05 1.50
C HIS A 113 3.22 -9.94 0.82
N ASP A 114 2.69 -8.73 0.64
CA ASP A 114 1.42 -8.47 -0.06
C ASP A 114 1.47 -8.97 -1.51
N ASP A 115 2.58 -8.72 -2.23
CA ASP A 115 2.80 -9.22 -3.59
C ASP A 115 2.75 -10.75 -3.70
N VAL A 116 3.27 -11.45 -2.69
CA VAL A 116 3.20 -12.93 -2.62
C VAL A 116 1.78 -13.40 -2.29
N MET A 117 1.13 -12.76 -1.31
CA MET A 117 -0.23 -13.12 -0.88
C MET A 117 -1.29 -12.87 -1.95
N ASP A 118 -1.11 -11.79 -2.73
CA ASP A 118 -2.02 -11.40 -3.82
C ASP A 118 -1.66 -12.09 -5.17
N ASP A 119 -0.59 -12.88 -5.23
CA ASP A 119 -0.03 -13.47 -6.48
C ASP A 119 0.19 -12.40 -7.56
N ALA A 120 0.63 -11.22 -7.15
CA ALA A 120 0.76 -10.06 -8.02
C ALA A 120 1.99 -10.18 -8.94
N ALA A 121 1.79 -10.32 -10.24
CA ALA A 121 2.89 -10.44 -11.21
C ALA A 121 3.72 -9.16 -11.38
N SER A 122 3.13 -7.97 -11.11
CA SER A 122 3.78 -6.69 -11.28
C SER A 122 3.31 -5.64 -10.29
N ARG A 123 4.20 -4.71 -9.93
CA ARG A 123 3.94 -3.54 -9.09
C ARG A 123 4.58 -2.30 -9.71
N ARG A 124 3.81 -1.23 -9.89
CA ARG A 124 4.27 0.04 -10.52
C ARG A 124 4.95 -0.18 -11.89
N GLY A 125 4.42 -1.10 -12.69
CA GLY A 125 4.94 -1.41 -14.01
C GLY A 125 6.25 -2.22 -14.03
N GLN A 126 6.72 -2.70 -12.86
CA GLN A 126 7.87 -3.57 -12.73
C GLN A 126 7.43 -4.96 -12.23
N PRO A 127 8.08 -6.06 -12.66
CA PRO A 127 7.82 -7.38 -12.09
C PRO A 127 8.05 -7.38 -10.58
N THR A 128 7.21 -8.12 -9.85
CA THR A 128 7.36 -8.32 -8.41
C THR A 128 8.55 -9.21 -8.07
N THR A 129 9.05 -9.11 -6.85
CA THR A 129 10.25 -9.83 -6.42
C THR A 129 10.09 -11.34 -6.56
N HIS A 130 8.98 -11.92 -6.12
CA HIS A 130 8.74 -13.36 -6.25
C HIS A 130 8.70 -13.81 -7.72
N THR A 131 8.14 -12.99 -8.62
CA THR A 131 8.11 -13.27 -10.07
C THR A 131 9.53 -13.24 -10.67
N VAL A 132 10.36 -12.25 -10.31
CA VAL A 132 11.75 -12.14 -10.78
C VAL A 132 12.57 -13.35 -10.34
N TRP A 133 12.48 -13.74 -9.07
CA TRP A 133 13.24 -14.86 -8.54
C TRP A 133 12.74 -16.21 -9.04
N GLY A 134 11.43 -16.38 -9.22
CA GLY A 134 10.85 -17.57 -9.84
C GLY A 134 11.32 -17.75 -11.29
N ARG A 135 11.35 -16.65 -12.07
CA ARG A 135 11.88 -16.67 -13.44
C ARG A 135 13.37 -17.02 -13.47
N ARG A 136 14.18 -16.37 -12.62
CA ARG A 136 15.61 -16.67 -12.49
C ARG A 136 15.87 -18.15 -12.18
N HIS A 137 15.11 -18.73 -11.27
CA HIS A 137 15.19 -20.16 -10.94
C HIS A 137 14.97 -21.05 -12.19
N ALA A 138 13.94 -20.76 -12.97
CA ALA A 138 13.60 -21.50 -14.18
C ALA A 138 14.68 -21.33 -15.27
N GLU A 139 15.19 -20.11 -15.49
CA GLU A 139 16.22 -19.81 -16.48
C GLU A 139 17.56 -20.49 -16.17
N LEU A 140 17.91 -20.63 -14.89
CA LEU A 140 19.13 -21.29 -14.43
C LEU A 140 18.98 -22.82 -14.33
N GLY A 141 17.79 -23.37 -14.58
CA GLY A 141 17.52 -24.80 -14.52
C GLY A 141 17.72 -25.40 -13.13
N TRP A 142 17.50 -24.64 -12.06
CA TRP A 142 17.65 -25.11 -10.69
C TRP A 142 16.58 -26.16 -10.35
N THR A 143 16.87 -27.02 -9.38
CA THR A 143 15.95 -28.08 -8.97
C THR A 143 14.83 -27.55 -8.09
N GLY A 144 13.63 -28.08 -8.26
CA GLY A 144 12.44 -27.73 -7.48
C GLY A 144 11.44 -26.89 -8.27
N GLU A 145 10.47 -26.35 -7.55
CA GLU A 145 9.37 -25.59 -8.14
C GLU A 145 9.68 -24.10 -8.08
N SER A 146 9.76 -23.47 -9.28
CA SER A 146 10.25 -22.11 -9.46
C SER A 146 9.42 -21.05 -8.73
N ARG A 147 8.09 -21.22 -8.70
CA ARG A 147 7.19 -20.28 -8.00
C ARG A 147 7.45 -20.30 -6.50
N ARG A 148 7.49 -21.49 -5.87
CA ARG A 148 7.77 -21.61 -4.43
C ARG A 148 9.15 -21.08 -4.04
N PHE A 149 10.13 -21.24 -4.92
CA PHE A 149 11.44 -20.65 -4.70
C PHE A 149 11.35 -19.11 -4.69
N GLY A 150 10.69 -18.52 -5.69
CA GLY A 150 10.51 -17.07 -5.78
C GLY A 150 9.73 -16.50 -4.58
N GLU A 151 8.64 -17.16 -4.18
CA GLU A 151 7.86 -16.82 -2.99
C GLU A 151 8.72 -16.87 -1.72
N GLY A 152 9.49 -17.94 -1.52
CA GLY A 152 10.37 -18.10 -0.37
C GLY A 152 11.44 -17.00 -0.28
N VAL A 153 12.05 -16.63 -1.40
CA VAL A 153 13.02 -15.55 -1.45
C VAL A 153 12.36 -14.20 -1.12
N ALA A 154 11.19 -13.91 -1.67
CA ALA A 154 10.47 -12.66 -1.41
C ALA A 154 10.03 -12.54 0.05
N ILE A 155 9.58 -13.62 0.68
CA ILE A 155 9.25 -13.66 2.11
C ILE A 155 10.47 -13.29 2.95
N LEU A 156 11.62 -13.94 2.70
CA LEU A 156 12.85 -13.66 3.47
C LEU A 156 13.38 -12.24 3.26
N ILE A 157 13.27 -11.69 2.06
CA ILE A 157 13.62 -10.30 1.78
C ILE A 157 12.69 -9.35 2.57
N GLY A 158 11.40 -9.67 2.63
CA GLY A 158 10.45 -8.94 3.46
C GLY A 158 10.82 -9.00 4.95
N ASP A 159 11.12 -10.18 5.50
CA ASP A 159 11.53 -10.35 6.89
C ASP A 159 12.79 -9.56 7.22
N LEU A 160 13.79 -9.53 6.32
CA LEU A 160 14.98 -8.70 6.49
C LEU A 160 14.63 -7.21 6.54
N ALA A 161 13.76 -6.73 5.66
CA ALA A 161 13.30 -5.33 5.71
C ALA A 161 12.60 -5.01 7.04
N PHE A 162 11.81 -5.95 7.58
CA PHE A 162 11.16 -5.82 8.88
C PHE A 162 12.16 -5.71 10.03
N VAL A 163 13.22 -6.53 10.02
CA VAL A 163 14.29 -6.47 11.04
C VAL A 163 15.06 -5.16 10.94
N TYR A 164 15.41 -4.70 9.74
CA TYR A 164 16.08 -3.42 9.56
C TYR A 164 15.21 -2.24 10.00
N ALA A 165 13.87 -2.33 9.85
CA ALA A 165 12.96 -1.32 10.39
C ALA A 165 13.07 -1.20 11.92
N ASP A 166 13.17 -2.31 12.63
CA ASP A 166 13.37 -2.33 14.09
C ASP A 166 14.73 -1.75 14.49
N GLN A 167 15.79 -2.05 13.73
CA GLN A 167 17.12 -1.50 13.98
C GLN A 167 17.15 0.03 13.90
N MET A 168 16.36 0.63 12.97
CA MET A 168 16.26 2.09 12.88
C MET A 168 15.66 2.72 14.15
N LEU A 169 14.89 1.98 14.92
CA LEU A 169 14.26 2.44 16.16
C LEU A 169 15.03 2.03 17.44
N ALA A 170 16.26 1.53 17.32
CA ALA A 170 17.04 1.04 18.46
C ALA A 170 17.17 2.05 19.62
N ASN A 171 17.17 3.35 19.30
CA ASN A 171 17.26 4.44 20.30
C ASN A 171 15.88 5.04 20.68
N ALA A 172 14.77 4.43 20.25
CA ALA A 172 13.44 4.92 20.57
C ALA A 172 13.10 4.66 22.06
N ASN A 173 12.34 5.57 22.66
CA ASN A 173 11.85 5.41 24.01
C ASN A 173 10.76 4.32 24.11
N GLN A 174 10.45 3.89 25.34
CA GLN A 174 9.50 2.80 25.57
C GLN A 174 8.08 3.10 25.05
N THR A 175 7.62 4.34 25.13
CA THR A 175 6.29 4.74 24.62
C THR A 175 6.25 4.61 23.10
N ALA A 176 7.27 5.07 22.39
CA ALA A 176 7.40 4.91 20.95
C ALA A 176 7.42 3.41 20.55
N TRP A 177 8.16 2.57 21.29
CA TRP A 177 8.17 1.12 21.06
C TRP A 177 6.81 0.46 21.25
N LYS A 178 6.01 0.88 22.24
CA LYS A 178 4.63 0.37 22.41
C LYS A 178 3.77 0.71 21.20
N ILE A 179 3.87 1.96 20.69
CA ILE A 179 3.14 2.40 19.50
C ILE A 179 3.59 1.64 18.27
N TRP A 180 4.90 1.44 18.09
CA TRP A 180 5.47 0.67 16.99
C TRP A 180 5.00 -0.79 16.99
N ASN A 181 4.95 -1.44 18.14
CA ASN A 181 4.44 -2.80 18.28
C ASN A 181 2.94 -2.88 17.97
N GLU A 182 2.14 -1.95 18.50
CA GLU A 182 0.71 -1.90 18.23
C GLU A 182 0.40 -1.69 16.76
N LEU A 183 1.11 -0.77 16.10
CA LEU A 183 1.02 -0.54 14.65
C LEU A 183 1.24 -1.83 13.85
N ARG A 184 2.27 -2.60 14.20
CA ARG A 184 2.60 -3.86 13.50
C ARG A 184 1.54 -4.93 13.71
N ILE A 185 1.00 -5.03 14.92
CA ILE A 185 -0.12 -5.93 15.22
C ILE A 185 -1.34 -5.52 14.39
N GLU A 186 -1.71 -4.24 14.43
CA GLU A 186 -2.87 -3.70 13.69
C GLU A 186 -2.74 -3.93 12.18
N LEU A 187 -1.55 -3.70 11.60
CA LEU A 187 -1.30 -3.94 10.17
C LEU A 187 -1.50 -5.42 9.80
N ASN A 188 -0.93 -6.34 10.58
CA ASN A 188 -1.06 -7.78 10.32
C ASN A 188 -2.50 -8.26 10.52
N VAL A 189 -3.21 -7.80 11.56
CA VAL A 189 -4.64 -8.09 11.75
C VAL A 189 -5.45 -7.58 10.56
N GLY A 190 -5.17 -6.36 10.08
CA GLY A 190 -5.79 -5.80 8.89
C GLY A 190 -5.56 -6.67 7.64
N GLN A 191 -4.35 -7.18 7.45
CA GLN A 191 -4.02 -8.06 6.33
C GLN A 191 -4.72 -9.42 6.42
N VAL A 192 -4.82 -10.03 7.61
CA VAL A 192 -5.61 -11.25 7.82
C VAL A 192 -7.08 -11.04 7.45
N LEU A 193 -7.66 -9.92 7.90
CA LEU A 193 -9.05 -9.57 7.56
C LEU A 193 -9.25 -9.35 6.05
N ASP A 194 -8.26 -8.77 5.37
CA ASP A 194 -8.30 -8.55 3.91
C ASP A 194 -8.31 -9.88 3.15
N ILE A 195 -7.38 -10.80 3.49
CA ILE A 195 -7.33 -12.15 2.90
C ILE A 195 -8.63 -12.91 3.16
N LEU A 196 -9.13 -12.93 4.40
CA LEU A 196 -10.39 -13.59 4.74
C LEU A 196 -11.58 -12.95 4.00
N GLY A 197 -11.61 -11.63 3.88
CA GLY A 197 -12.65 -10.89 3.16
C GLY A 197 -12.66 -11.21 1.66
N SER A 198 -11.49 -11.38 1.05
CA SER A 198 -11.37 -11.71 -0.38
C SER A 198 -11.90 -13.11 -0.71
N VAL A 199 -11.72 -14.10 0.18
CA VAL A 199 -12.13 -15.50 -0.07
C VAL A 199 -13.52 -15.83 0.45
N SER A 200 -14.00 -15.14 1.50
CA SER A 200 -15.31 -15.44 2.10
C SER A 200 -16.50 -14.90 1.29
N GLY A 201 -16.25 -13.97 0.36
CA GLY A 201 -17.29 -13.31 -0.41
C GLY A 201 -18.20 -12.39 0.41
N VAL A 202 -17.95 -12.25 1.72
CA VAL A 202 -18.69 -11.31 2.58
C VAL A 202 -18.25 -9.90 2.26
N ARG A 203 -19.21 -9.07 1.86
CA ARG A 203 -18.98 -7.69 1.44
C ARG A 203 -19.84 -6.72 2.27
N ASP A 204 -19.76 -6.88 3.60
CA ASP A 204 -20.38 -5.97 4.54
C ASP A 204 -19.60 -4.66 4.65
N VAL A 205 -20.30 -3.53 4.63
CA VAL A 205 -19.71 -2.19 4.68
C VAL A 205 -18.85 -2.00 5.93
N ALA A 206 -19.36 -2.41 7.10
CA ALA A 206 -18.64 -2.24 8.36
C ALA A 206 -17.36 -3.10 8.42
N GLN A 207 -17.36 -4.28 7.78
CA GLN A 207 -16.17 -5.10 7.66
C GLN A 207 -15.15 -4.46 6.71
N ALA A 208 -15.59 -3.98 5.54
CA ALA A 208 -14.71 -3.31 4.58
C ALA A 208 -14.07 -2.04 5.19
N GLU A 209 -14.84 -1.25 5.95
CA GLU A 209 -14.32 -0.08 6.67
C GLU A 209 -13.31 -0.46 7.77
N ARG A 210 -13.50 -1.59 8.47
CA ARG A 210 -12.49 -2.09 9.42
C ARG A 210 -11.20 -2.49 8.72
N ILE A 211 -11.28 -3.24 7.61
CA ILE A 211 -10.09 -3.62 6.81
C ILE A 211 -9.34 -2.35 6.37
N CYS A 212 -10.05 -1.40 5.76
CA CYS A 212 -9.52 -0.12 5.31
C CYS A 212 -8.77 0.60 6.45
N ARG A 213 -9.39 0.70 7.62
CA ARG A 213 -8.82 1.39 8.80
C ARG A 213 -7.57 0.70 9.34
N TYR A 214 -7.59 -0.61 9.54
CA TYR A 214 -6.47 -1.35 10.14
C TYR A 214 -5.33 -1.62 9.17
N LYS A 215 -5.64 -2.04 7.95
CA LYS A 215 -4.60 -2.30 6.93
C LYS A 215 -3.92 -1.02 6.46
N SER A 216 -4.61 0.11 6.38
CA SER A 216 -4.10 1.30 5.69
C SER A 216 -4.22 2.59 6.48
N GLY A 217 -5.40 2.97 6.97
CA GLY A 217 -5.64 4.30 7.54
C GLY A 217 -4.79 4.58 8.77
N LYS A 218 -4.83 3.70 9.75
CA LYS A 218 -4.03 3.81 10.98
C LYS A 218 -2.53 3.75 10.67
N TYR A 219 -2.12 2.78 9.87
CA TYR A 219 -0.74 2.55 9.50
C TYR A 219 -0.12 3.72 8.72
N THR A 220 -0.90 4.40 7.88
CA THR A 220 -0.37 5.43 7.00
C THR A 220 -0.36 6.81 7.65
N ILE A 221 -1.28 7.11 8.55
CA ILE A 221 -1.47 8.47 9.09
C ILE A 221 -1.47 8.51 10.61
N GLU A 222 -2.41 7.84 11.29
CA GLU A 222 -2.56 7.95 12.74
C GLU A 222 -1.32 7.49 13.51
N ARG A 223 -0.87 6.26 13.26
CA ARG A 223 0.27 5.69 13.97
C ARG A 223 1.60 6.39 13.70
N PRO A 224 1.90 6.85 12.48
CA PRO A 224 3.04 7.74 12.25
C PRO A 224 2.99 9.03 13.06
N LEU A 225 1.84 9.71 13.13
CA LEU A 225 1.66 10.89 13.99
C LEU A 225 1.95 10.56 15.46
N HIS A 226 1.41 9.46 15.97
CA HIS A 226 1.61 9.01 17.35
C HIS A 226 3.08 8.68 17.63
N LEU A 227 3.72 7.91 16.74
CA LEU A 227 5.13 7.53 16.91
C LEU A 227 6.02 8.78 16.96
N GLY A 228 5.81 9.69 16.03
CA GLY A 228 6.55 10.94 16.00
C GLY A 228 6.39 11.77 17.28
N ALA A 229 5.16 11.93 17.75
CA ALA A 229 4.88 12.66 19.00
C ALA A 229 5.53 11.97 20.22
N ALA A 230 5.40 10.65 20.33
CA ALA A 230 5.99 9.89 21.42
C ALA A 230 7.52 9.91 21.43
N LEU A 231 8.15 9.95 20.24
CA LEU A 231 9.61 10.11 20.13
C LEU A 231 10.09 11.47 20.64
N ALA A 232 9.31 12.53 20.42
CA ALA A 232 9.67 13.87 20.86
C ALA A 232 9.46 14.04 22.39
N ASP A 233 8.28 13.68 22.87
CA ASP A 233 7.89 13.89 24.27
C ASP A 233 6.74 12.91 24.63
N PRO A 234 7.05 11.82 25.39
CA PRO A 234 6.05 10.85 25.81
C PRO A 234 4.91 11.44 26.64
N ASP A 235 5.21 12.40 27.53
CA ASP A 235 4.20 13.00 28.41
C ASP A 235 3.24 13.89 27.62
N ARG A 236 3.77 14.68 26.68
CA ARG A 236 2.93 15.45 25.76
C ARG A 236 2.14 14.57 24.82
N PHE A 237 2.69 13.43 24.41
CA PHE A 237 1.96 12.47 23.60
C PHE A 237 0.71 11.93 24.34
N GLU A 238 0.78 11.65 25.64
CA GLU A 238 -0.38 11.21 26.40
C GLU A 238 -1.55 12.21 26.31
N ILE A 239 -1.24 13.50 26.28
CA ILE A 239 -2.23 14.57 26.14
C ILE A 239 -2.70 14.75 24.70
N MET A 240 -1.76 14.77 23.76
CA MET A 240 -2.02 15.06 22.34
C MET A 240 -2.49 13.86 21.51
N GLY A 241 -2.24 12.63 21.98
CA GLY A 241 -2.60 11.41 21.27
C GLY A 241 -4.07 11.36 20.83
N PRO A 242 -5.05 11.65 21.70
CA PRO A 242 -6.46 11.73 21.31
C PRO A 242 -6.74 12.79 20.23
N VAL A 243 -6.06 13.93 20.25
CA VAL A 243 -6.19 15.00 19.25
C VAL A 243 -5.61 14.54 17.90
N LEU A 244 -4.43 13.90 17.93
CA LEU A 244 -3.80 13.33 16.75
C LEU A 244 -4.65 12.20 16.14
N SER A 245 -5.32 11.38 16.96
CA SER A 245 -6.28 10.37 16.49
C SER A 245 -7.51 11.00 15.85
N ALA A 246 -8.08 12.04 16.48
CA ALA A 246 -9.25 12.75 15.94
C ALA A 246 -8.99 13.38 14.56
N TYR A 247 -7.75 13.75 14.28
CA TYR A 247 -7.29 14.22 12.98
C TYR A 247 -6.90 13.05 12.05
N GLY A 248 -6.09 12.12 12.56
CA GLY A 248 -5.43 11.10 11.76
C GLY A 248 -6.37 10.00 11.26
N LEU A 249 -7.37 9.57 12.06
CA LEU A 249 -8.29 8.52 11.67
C LEU A 249 -9.17 8.91 10.49
N PRO A 250 -9.92 10.04 10.51
CA PRO A 250 -10.73 10.42 9.35
C PRO A 250 -9.91 10.67 8.08
N LEU A 251 -8.72 11.26 8.24
CA LEU A 251 -7.84 11.50 7.10
C LEU A 251 -7.29 10.18 6.53
N GLY A 252 -6.98 9.20 7.39
CA GLY A 252 -6.55 7.87 6.99
C GLY A 252 -7.65 7.09 6.26
N ASP A 253 -8.88 7.14 6.76
CA ASP A 253 -10.04 6.54 6.10
C ASP A 253 -10.27 7.18 4.72
N ALA A 254 -10.25 8.52 4.63
CA ALA A 254 -10.40 9.24 3.36
C ALA A 254 -9.26 8.95 2.37
N PHE A 255 -8.02 8.83 2.86
CA PHE A 255 -6.87 8.47 2.03
C PHE A 255 -7.07 7.09 1.38
N GLN A 256 -7.49 6.08 2.15
CA GLN A 256 -7.70 4.74 1.62
C GLN A 256 -8.93 4.68 0.70
N MET A 257 -10.03 5.32 1.06
CA MET A 257 -11.21 5.41 0.17
C MET A 257 -10.85 6.02 -1.18
N ARG A 258 -9.99 7.04 -1.21
CA ARG A 258 -9.48 7.61 -2.45
C ARG A 258 -8.61 6.61 -3.24
N ASP A 259 -7.78 5.84 -2.55
CA ASP A 259 -6.93 4.81 -3.17
C ASP A 259 -7.80 3.71 -3.80
N ASP A 260 -8.85 3.27 -3.11
CA ASP A 260 -9.84 2.30 -3.61
C ASP A 260 -10.59 2.83 -4.86
N VAL A 261 -10.99 4.11 -4.86
CA VAL A 261 -11.58 4.74 -6.05
C VAL A 261 -10.57 4.77 -7.20
N MET A 262 -9.30 5.05 -6.92
CA MET A 262 -8.24 5.00 -7.94
C MET A 262 -7.97 3.58 -8.43
N GLY A 263 -8.02 2.56 -7.56
CA GLY A 263 -7.88 1.15 -7.93
C GLY A 263 -9.00 0.64 -8.83
N ALA A 264 -10.22 1.16 -8.62
CA ALA A 264 -11.39 0.80 -9.43
C ALA A 264 -11.51 1.61 -10.73
N PHE A 265 -11.18 2.92 -10.75
CA PHE A 265 -11.46 3.87 -11.84
C PHE A 265 -10.23 4.57 -12.41
N GLY A 266 -9.07 4.48 -11.76
CA GLY A 266 -7.84 5.15 -12.20
C GLY A 266 -7.32 4.60 -13.52
N ASP A 267 -6.72 5.47 -14.35
CA ASP A 267 -6.04 5.04 -15.55
C ASP A 267 -4.64 4.46 -15.22
N SER A 268 -4.14 3.60 -16.12
CA SER A 268 -2.86 2.90 -15.93
C SER A 268 -1.66 3.85 -15.90
N THR A 269 -1.76 5.03 -16.49
CA THR A 269 -0.68 6.03 -16.51
C THR A 269 -0.53 6.72 -15.16
N THR A 270 -1.62 6.83 -14.43
CA THR A 270 -1.66 7.46 -13.09
C THR A 270 -1.41 6.45 -11.97
N THR A 271 -1.95 5.25 -12.08
CA THR A 271 -1.90 4.23 -11.03
C THR A 271 -0.73 3.26 -11.15
N GLY A 272 -0.17 3.10 -12.36
CA GLY A 272 0.82 2.08 -12.67
C GLY A 272 0.28 0.64 -12.64
N LYS A 273 -1.04 0.46 -12.49
CA LYS A 273 -1.77 -0.82 -12.53
C LYS A 273 -2.74 -0.83 -13.72
N PRO A 274 -3.17 -2.01 -14.19
CA PRO A 274 -4.27 -2.11 -15.16
C PRO A 274 -5.53 -1.43 -14.63
N VAL A 275 -6.33 -0.85 -15.54
CA VAL A 275 -7.62 -0.24 -15.18
C VAL A 275 -8.51 -1.27 -14.48
N GLY A 276 -9.08 -0.89 -13.33
CA GLY A 276 -9.94 -1.78 -12.55
C GLY A 276 -9.21 -2.95 -11.90
N GLY A 277 -7.93 -2.79 -11.56
CA GLY A 277 -7.13 -3.83 -10.90
C GLY A 277 -7.83 -4.39 -9.66
N ASP A 278 -8.29 -3.52 -8.76
CA ASP A 278 -8.98 -3.92 -7.53
C ASP A 278 -10.31 -4.66 -7.79
N LEU A 279 -10.98 -4.36 -8.92
CA LEU A 279 -12.19 -5.06 -9.34
C LEU A 279 -11.87 -6.48 -9.86
N ARG A 280 -10.75 -6.67 -10.53
CA ARG A 280 -10.27 -7.97 -11.00
C ARG A 280 -9.77 -8.84 -9.84
N GLU A 281 -9.07 -8.23 -8.89
CA GLU A 281 -8.60 -8.89 -7.67
C GLU A 281 -9.74 -9.21 -6.68
N GLY A 282 -10.90 -8.58 -6.83
CA GLY A 282 -12.07 -8.80 -5.97
C GLY A 282 -11.91 -8.22 -4.57
N LYS A 283 -11.10 -7.17 -4.42
CA LYS A 283 -10.81 -6.57 -3.11
C LYS A 283 -12.09 -6.12 -2.38
N PRO A 284 -12.23 -6.45 -1.08
CA PRO A 284 -13.40 -6.07 -0.28
C PRO A 284 -13.34 -4.60 0.15
N THR A 285 -13.39 -3.69 -0.83
CA THR A 285 -13.30 -2.25 -0.56
C THR A 285 -14.62 -1.67 -0.05
N PRO A 286 -14.59 -0.60 0.78
CA PRO A 286 -15.82 0.13 1.17
C PRO A 286 -16.64 0.62 -0.02
N LEU A 287 -15.99 1.00 -1.12
CA LEU A 287 -16.65 1.40 -2.36
C LEU A 287 -17.54 0.26 -2.92
N LEU A 288 -16.96 -0.94 -3.06
CA LEU A 288 -17.69 -2.10 -3.58
C LEU A 288 -18.80 -2.54 -2.62
N ALA A 289 -18.54 -2.56 -1.31
CA ALA A 289 -19.53 -2.93 -0.30
C ALA A 289 -20.73 -1.98 -0.31
N ARG A 290 -20.51 -0.67 -0.42
CA ARG A 290 -21.58 0.35 -0.55
C ARG A 290 -22.34 0.19 -1.85
N ALA A 291 -21.67 -0.06 -2.98
CA ALA A 291 -22.31 -0.30 -4.24
C ALA A 291 -23.24 -1.52 -4.19
N LEU A 292 -22.77 -2.63 -3.61
CA LEU A 292 -23.59 -3.85 -3.43
C LEU A 292 -24.79 -3.62 -2.51
N ALA A 293 -24.63 -2.85 -1.43
CA ALA A 293 -25.72 -2.55 -0.49
C ALA A 293 -26.82 -1.68 -1.13
N ALA A 294 -26.49 -0.84 -2.11
CA ALA A 294 -27.43 0.04 -2.80
C ALA A 294 -27.92 -0.52 -4.16
N ALA A 295 -27.38 -1.65 -4.61
CA ALA A 295 -27.64 -2.18 -5.95
C ALA A 295 -29.08 -2.72 -6.13
N SER A 296 -29.69 -2.41 -7.27
CA SER A 296 -30.84 -3.15 -7.77
C SER A 296 -30.47 -4.60 -8.15
N ALA A 297 -31.44 -5.47 -8.35
CA ALA A 297 -31.20 -6.86 -8.76
C ALA A 297 -30.35 -6.96 -10.05
N ALA A 298 -30.59 -6.10 -11.04
CA ALA A 298 -29.81 -6.08 -12.28
C ALA A 298 -28.35 -5.63 -12.06
N GLN A 299 -28.13 -4.58 -11.26
CA GLN A 299 -26.79 -4.11 -10.89
C GLN A 299 -26.05 -5.15 -10.06
N GLY A 300 -26.75 -5.83 -9.13
CA GLY A 300 -26.17 -6.90 -8.32
C GLY A 300 -25.63 -8.07 -9.17
N GLN A 301 -26.31 -8.41 -10.28
CA GLN A 301 -25.79 -9.42 -11.22
C GLN A 301 -24.49 -8.99 -11.90
N VAL A 302 -24.35 -7.73 -12.26
CA VAL A 302 -23.12 -7.19 -12.84
C VAL A 302 -22.01 -7.17 -11.80
N LEU A 303 -22.28 -6.67 -10.59
CA LEU A 303 -21.32 -6.59 -9.49
C LEU A 303 -20.87 -7.97 -8.97
N ALA A 304 -21.66 -9.01 -9.16
CA ALA A 304 -21.29 -10.39 -8.81
C ALA A 304 -20.09 -10.93 -9.61
N ASN A 305 -19.75 -10.29 -10.74
CA ASN A 305 -18.56 -10.67 -11.53
C ASN A 305 -17.24 -10.16 -10.95
N VAL A 306 -17.25 -9.25 -9.98
CA VAL A 306 -16.04 -8.73 -9.34
C VAL A 306 -15.25 -9.86 -8.68
N GLY A 307 -13.95 -9.92 -8.97
CA GLY A 307 -13.04 -10.95 -8.49
C GLY A 307 -12.86 -12.14 -9.45
N ARG A 308 -13.46 -12.08 -10.65
CA ARG A 308 -13.17 -13.06 -11.70
C ARG A 308 -11.83 -12.70 -12.38
N ALA A 309 -10.94 -13.69 -12.46
CA ALA A 309 -9.61 -13.49 -13.05
C ALA A 309 -9.63 -13.21 -14.57
N ASP A 310 -10.72 -13.61 -15.25
CA ASP A 310 -10.89 -13.52 -16.71
C ASP A 310 -11.74 -12.32 -17.17
N LEU A 311 -11.97 -11.32 -16.29
CA LEU A 311 -12.73 -10.13 -16.64
C LEU A 311 -12.13 -9.41 -17.87
N SER A 312 -12.94 -9.22 -18.90
CA SER A 312 -12.60 -8.37 -20.05
C SER A 312 -12.68 -6.88 -19.68
N ASP A 313 -12.07 -6.01 -20.49
CA ASP A 313 -12.16 -4.56 -20.26
C ASP A 313 -13.59 -4.03 -20.38
N VAL A 314 -14.43 -4.67 -21.19
CA VAL A 314 -15.86 -4.33 -21.31
C VAL A 314 -16.60 -4.66 -20.02
N GLU A 315 -16.40 -5.86 -19.45
CA GLU A 315 -17.02 -6.24 -18.18
C GLU A 315 -16.55 -5.34 -17.03
N VAL A 316 -15.27 -4.94 -17.01
CA VAL A 316 -14.76 -3.96 -16.03
C VAL A 316 -15.48 -2.61 -16.19
N ALA A 317 -15.70 -2.13 -17.42
CA ALA A 317 -16.42 -0.89 -17.68
C ALA A 317 -17.91 -0.99 -17.25
N ASP A 318 -18.56 -2.14 -17.47
CA ASP A 318 -19.93 -2.39 -17.01
C ASP A 318 -20.02 -2.40 -15.48
N ILE A 319 -19.06 -3.00 -14.79
CA ILE A 319 -18.95 -2.98 -13.32
C ILE A 319 -18.75 -1.54 -12.81
N GLN A 320 -17.85 -0.79 -13.42
CA GLN A 320 -17.60 0.62 -13.07
C GLN A 320 -18.88 1.45 -13.24
N GLN A 321 -19.61 1.26 -14.35
CA GLN A 321 -20.87 1.96 -14.57
C GLN A 321 -21.93 1.56 -13.52
N ALA A 322 -22.04 0.28 -13.19
CA ALA A 322 -22.95 -0.18 -12.14
C ALA A 322 -22.62 0.47 -10.78
N ILE A 323 -21.33 0.58 -10.41
CA ILE A 323 -20.92 1.29 -9.17
C ILE A 323 -21.35 2.75 -9.20
N VAL A 324 -21.15 3.46 -10.32
CA VAL A 324 -21.58 4.86 -10.49
C VAL A 324 -23.09 4.98 -10.31
N ASP A 325 -23.86 4.12 -10.97
CA ASP A 325 -25.32 4.16 -10.98
C ASP A 325 -25.96 3.83 -9.63
N THR A 326 -25.23 3.14 -8.74
CA THR A 326 -25.68 2.93 -7.34
C THR A 326 -25.53 4.17 -6.46
N GLY A 327 -24.79 5.19 -6.89
CA GLY A 327 -24.46 6.36 -6.08
C GLY A 327 -23.36 6.13 -5.04
N ALA A 328 -22.65 4.99 -5.05
CA ALA A 328 -21.62 4.64 -4.06
C ALA A 328 -20.39 5.57 -4.09
N LEU A 329 -20.22 6.37 -5.15
CA LEU A 329 -19.17 7.39 -5.27
C LEU A 329 -19.54 8.74 -4.62
N ALA A 330 -20.80 8.98 -4.25
CA ALA A 330 -21.30 10.17 -3.60
C ALA A 330 -21.12 10.05 -2.09
#